data_f7daad63452b48ff052068848fe9e580
#
_entry.id   f7daad63452b48ff052068848fe9e580
#
_cell.length_a   1.000
_cell.length_b   1.000
_cell.length_c   1.000
_cell.angle_alpha   90.00
_cell.angle_beta   90.00
_cell.angle_gamma   90.00
#
_symmetry.space_group_name_H-M   'P 1'
#
loop_
_entity.id
_entity.type
_entity.pdbx_description
1 polymer ?
#
loop_
_entity_poly.entity_id
_entity_poly.type
_entity_poly.pdbx_seq_one_letter_code
_entity_poly.pdbx_strand_id
1 'polypeptide(L)'
;MREADVTLTDFGLAALCFVFVGRLIGAGAVEDLFAGLYGALGVAAFLGAVSHGWVWDRSQGAGKRLWLVTMLVIGAANLFLWLIAARIFGLPAPWGAVLAWGSFAVYAALALFVIRSFLLSSGFSLPPTLAVLAGFVVTGSWLGALGLAVALAGAGQQAAKIPGLGLTHNALYHVVQAVAFLLVFLGIPALSAAL
;
A
#
# COMPACT_ATOMS: atom_id res chain seq x y z
N MET A 1 -0.30 -20.56 -15.20
CA MET A 1 -0.82 -19.46 -14.38
C MET A 1 -2.28 -19.74 -14.06
N ARG A 2 -2.68 -19.72 -12.77
CA ARG A 2 -4.05 -20.09 -12.39
C ARG A 2 -5.00 -18.89 -12.43
N GLU A 3 -4.58 -17.74 -11.92
CA GLU A 3 -5.32 -16.47 -11.95
C GLU A 3 -4.53 -15.48 -12.82
N ALA A 4 -4.60 -15.64 -14.13
CA ALA A 4 -3.73 -14.95 -15.07
C ALA A 4 -3.92 -13.42 -15.05
N ASP A 5 -5.17 -12.96 -14.99
CA ASP A 5 -5.51 -11.54 -14.93
C ASP A 5 -4.99 -10.87 -13.64
N VAL A 6 -5.18 -11.53 -12.49
CA VAL A 6 -4.67 -11.06 -11.20
C VAL A 6 -3.14 -11.03 -11.19
N THR A 7 -2.51 -12.12 -11.67
CA THR A 7 -1.04 -12.23 -11.73
C THR A 7 -0.43 -11.11 -12.58
N LEU A 8 -0.99 -10.86 -13.76
CA LEU A 8 -0.46 -9.84 -14.68
C LEU A 8 -0.67 -8.43 -14.13
N THR A 9 -1.83 -8.14 -13.54
CA THR A 9 -2.11 -6.83 -12.95
C THR A 9 -1.27 -6.56 -11.70
N ASP A 10 -0.98 -7.58 -10.89
CA ASP A 10 -0.05 -7.48 -9.76
C ASP A 10 1.39 -7.20 -10.22
N PHE A 11 1.90 -7.90 -11.25
CA PHE A 11 3.22 -7.59 -11.81
C PHE A 11 3.28 -6.17 -12.40
N GLY A 12 2.24 -5.73 -13.08
CA GLY A 12 2.12 -4.36 -13.60
C GLY A 12 2.17 -3.33 -12.47
N LEU A 13 1.44 -3.59 -11.37
CA LEU A 13 1.44 -2.73 -10.19
C LEU A 13 2.82 -2.70 -9.51
N ALA A 14 3.49 -3.86 -9.38
CA ALA A 14 4.83 -3.94 -8.83
C ALA A 14 5.84 -3.13 -9.67
N ALA A 15 5.81 -3.29 -10.99
CA ALA A 15 6.68 -2.54 -11.91
C ALA A 15 6.45 -1.02 -11.79
N LEU A 16 5.19 -0.58 -11.74
CA LEU A 16 4.84 0.83 -11.54
C LEU A 16 5.41 1.38 -10.23
N CYS A 17 5.24 0.64 -9.12
CA CYS A 17 5.77 1.04 -7.82
C CYS A 17 7.30 1.17 -7.85
N PHE A 18 8.03 0.23 -8.48
CA PHE A 18 9.48 0.32 -8.58
C PHE A 18 9.97 1.47 -9.46
N VAL A 19 9.22 1.84 -10.52
CA VAL A 19 9.49 3.07 -11.26
C VAL A 19 9.37 4.30 -10.37
N PHE A 20 8.34 4.36 -9.51
CA PHE A 20 8.17 5.47 -8.58
C PHE A 20 9.30 5.52 -7.53
N VAL A 21 9.73 4.37 -7.00
CA VAL A 21 10.91 4.31 -6.11
C VAL A 21 12.13 4.94 -6.77
N GLY A 22 12.44 4.54 -8.02
CA GLY A 22 13.59 5.07 -8.75
C GLY A 22 13.51 6.58 -9.04
N ARG A 23 12.31 7.18 -8.98
CA ARG A 23 12.11 8.63 -9.16
C ARG A 23 12.13 9.42 -7.86
N LEU A 24 11.82 8.78 -6.73
CA LEU A 24 11.64 9.44 -5.44
C LEU A 24 12.86 9.30 -4.53
N ILE A 25 13.57 8.17 -4.62
CA ILE A 25 14.70 7.89 -3.72
C ILE A 25 15.80 8.96 -3.86
N GLY A 26 16.16 9.58 -2.73
CA GLY A 26 17.19 10.63 -2.67
C GLY A 26 16.71 12.00 -3.17
N ALA A 27 15.44 12.18 -3.54
CA ALA A 27 14.92 13.46 -4.01
C ALA A 27 14.56 14.43 -2.87
N GLY A 28 14.28 13.90 -1.67
CA GLY A 28 13.98 14.68 -0.47
C GLY A 28 13.42 13.81 0.65
N ALA A 29 13.31 14.37 1.85
CA ALA A 29 12.89 13.59 3.02
C ALA A 29 11.45 13.07 2.93
N VAL A 30 10.55 13.81 2.30
CA VAL A 30 9.16 13.39 2.06
C VAL A 30 9.13 12.34 0.96
N GLU A 31 9.84 12.58 -0.12
CA GLU A 31 9.97 11.68 -1.27
C GLU A 31 10.56 10.33 -0.84
N ASP A 32 11.56 10.31 0.04
CA ASP A 32 12.16 9.08 0.57
C ASP A 32 11.15 8.23 1.38
N LEU A 33 10.25 8.87 2.13
CA LEU A 33 9.17 8.16 2.81
C LEU A 33 8.18 7.53 1.81
N PHE A 34 7.83 8.25 0.75
CA PHE A 34 7.00 7.69 -0.33
C PHE A 34 7.76 6.62 -1.14
N ALA A 35 9.08 6.76 -1.34
CA ALA A 35 9.88 5.70 -1.94
C ALA A 35 9.82 4.42 -1.09
N GLY A 36 9.92 4.53 0.23
CA GLY A 36 9.73 3.40 1.15
C GLY A 36 8.33 2.78 1.05
N LEU A 37 7.29 3.62 1.00
CA LEU A 37 5.90 3.18 0.81
C LEU A 37 5.74 2.39 -0.49
N TYR A 38 6.15 2.97 -1.64
CA TYR A 38 6.05 2.30 -2.94
C TYR A 38 6.94 1.07 -3.03
N GLY A 39 8.12 1.08 -2.38
CA GLY A 39 8.98 -0.09 -2.28
C GLY A 39 8.26 -1.26 -1.58
N ALA A 40 7.64 -1.01 -0.44
CA ALA A 40 6.86 -2.02 0.27
C ALA A 40 5.65 -2.49 -0.56
N LEU A 41 4.88 -1.58 -1.16
CA LEU A 41 3.73 -1.92 -2.00
C LEU A 41 4.16 -2.70 -3.25
N GLY A 42 5.27 -2.33 -3.89
CA GLY A 42 5.83 -3.04 -5.05
C GLY A 42 6.25 -4.47 -4.71
N VAL A 43 6.93 -4.66 -3.58
CA VAL A 43 7.30 -6.00 -3.09
C VAL A 43 6.04 -6.81 -2.74
N ALA A 44 5.04 -6.21 -2.08
CA ALA A 44 3.78 -6.89 -1.76
C ALA A 44 3.04 -7.35 -3.04
N ALA A 45 2.94 -6.49 -4.04
CA ALA A 45 2.34 -6.81 -5.33
C ALA A 45 3.12 -7.91 -6.07
N PHE A 46 4.45 -7.86 -6.07
CA PHE A 46 5.28 -8.92 -6.66
C PHE A 46 5.03 -10.28 -5.98
N LEU A 47 5.01 -10.32 -4.65
CA LEU A 47 4.72 -11.54 -3.90
C LEU A 47 3.28 -12.01 -4.11
N GLY A 48 2.33 -11.07 -4.25
CA GLY A 48 0.94 -11.33 -4.65
C GLY A 48 0.87 -12.02 -6.00
N ALA A 49 1.56 -11.49 -7.02
CA ALA A 49 1.64 -12.07 -8.35
C ALA A 49 2.16 -13.52 -8.33
N VAL A 50 3.24 -13.76 -7.57
CA VAL A 50 3.79 -15.12 -7.39
C VAL A 50 2.76 -16.03 -6.70
N SER A 51 2.07 -15.54 -5.69
CA SER A 51 1.03 -16.30 -4.96
C SER A 51 -0.13 -16.67 -5.88
N HIS A 52 -0.67 -15.74 -6.65
CA HIS A 52 -1.80 -15.96 -7.56
C HIS A 52 -1.42 -16.79 -8.78
N GLY A 53 -0.19 -16.68 -9.27
CA GLY A 53 0.28 -17.39 -10.46
C GLY A 53 0.68 -18.83 -10.21
N TRP A 54 1.37 -19.10 -9.10
CA TRP A 54 2.07 -20.38 -8.92
C TRP A 54 1.93 -21.02 -7.54
N VAL A 55 1.74 -20.24 -6.45
CA VAL A 55 1.78 -20.73 -5.06
C VAL A 55 0.46 -20.43 -4.35
N TRP A 56 -0.61 -20.99 -4.87
CA TRP A 56 -2.00 -20.69 -4.50
C TRP A 56 -2.46 -21.29 -3.15
N ASP A 57 -1.84 -22.40 -2.67
CA ASP A 57 -2.22 -22.98 -1.38
C ASP A 57 -1.56 -22.21 -0.24
N ARG A 58 -2.33 -21.31 0.37
CA ARG A 58 -1.92 -20.46 1.48
C ARG A 58 -2.08 -21.12 2.85
N SER A 59 -2.54 -22.37 2.91
CA SER A 59 -2.82 -23.07 4.17
C SER A 59 -1.58 -23.75 4.74
N GLN A 60 -0.62 -24.15 3.88
CA GLN A 60 0.56 -24.93 4.29
C GLN A 60 1.79 -24.65 3.44
N GLY A 61 2.92 -25.17 3.90
CA GLY A 61 4.18 -25.19 3.15
C GLY A 61 4.69 -23.81 2.72
N ALA A 62 5.12 -23.73 1.47
CA ALA A 62 5.67 -22.52 0.87
C ALA A 62 4.60 -21.40 0.73
N GLY A 63 3.37 -21.78 0.41
CA GLY A 63 2.27 -20.81 0.25
C GLY A 63 1.95 -20.08 1.55
N LYS A 64 1.92 -20.80 2.67
CA LYS A 64 1.72 -20.20 3.99
C LYS A 64 2.83 -19.21 4.36
N ARG A 65 4.10 -19.56 4.03
CA ARG A 65 5.24 -18.65 4.28
C ARG A 65 5.19 -17.43 3.36
N LEU A 66 4.95 -17.63 2.07
CA LEU A 66 4.83 -16.55 1.09
C LEU A 66 3.72 -15.58 1.48
N TRP A 67 2.54 -16.09 1.86
CA TRP A 67 1.44 -15.27 2.31
C TRP A 67 1.77 -14.47 3.57
N LEU A 68 2.44 -15.09 4.55
CA LEU A 68 2.88 -14.38 5.75
C LEU A 68 3.86 -13.25 5.43
N VAL A 69 4.85 -13.51 4.56
CA VAL A 69 5.80 -12.47 4.12
C VAL A 69 5.06 -11.34 3.42
N THR A 70 4.11 -11.65 2.53
CA THR A 70 3.27 -10.64 1.86
C THR A 70 2.53 -9.77 2.89
N MET A 71 1.92 -10.39 3.89
CA MET A 71 1.24 -9.66 4.97
C MET A 71 2.20 -8.73 5.73
N LEU A 72 3.40 -9.21 6.11
CA LEU A 72 4.38 -8.39 6.82
C LEU A 72 4.88 -7.20 5.97
N VAL A 73 5.04 -7.40 4.67
CA VAL A 73 5.41 -6.33 3.73
C VAL A 73 4.28 -5.28 3.60
N ILE A 74 3.01 -5.70 3.58
CA ILE A 74 1.88 -4.76 3.66
C ILE A 74 1.92 -3.98 4.98
N GLY A 75 2.28 -4.63 6.09
CA GLY A 75 2.52 -3.96 7.36
C GLY A 75 3.61 -2.89 7.28
N ALA A 76 4.70 -3.15 6.54
CA ALA A 76 5.74 -2.16 6.30
C ALA A 76 5.23 -0.97 5.48
N ALA A 77 4.33 -1.17 4.51
CA ALA A 77 3.67 -0.05 3.83
C ALA A 77 2.86 0.82 4.81
N ASN A 78 2.15 0.20 5.77
CA ASN A 78 1.42 0.94 6.80
C ASN A 78 2.35 1.73 7.74
N LEU A 79 3.53 1.20 8.04
CA LEU A 79 4.55 1.93 8.79
C LEU A 79 4.95 3.22 8.06
N PHE A 80 5.23 3.15 6.76
CA PHE A 80 5.55 4.35 5.98
C PHE A 80 4.38 5.34 5.90
N LEU A 81 3.14 4.87 5.79
CA LEU A 81 1.96 5.76 5.84
C LEU A 81 1.88 6.52 7.17
N TRP A 82 2.17 5.89 8.31
CA TRP A 82 2.23 6.57 9.60
C TRP A 82 3.39 7.57 9.68
N LEU A 83 4.58 7.25 9.15
CA LEU A 83 5.70 8.19 9.09
C LEU A 83 5.39 9.40 8.22
N ILE A 84 4.73 9.19 7.06
CA ILE A 84 4.25 10.27 6.17
C ILE A 84 3.23 11.14 6.92
N ALA A 85 2.23 10.54 7.55
CA ALA A 85 1.24 11.29 8.34
C ALA A 85 1.91 12.09 9.47
N ALA A 86 2.82 11.48 10.22
CA ALA A 86 3.57 12.15 11.28
C ALA A 86 4.35 13.36 10.75
N ARG A 87 4.97 13.23 9.58
CA ARG A 87 5.70 14.31 8.92
C ARG A 87 4.77 15.46 8.52
N ILE A 88 3.63 15.15 7.89
CA ILE A 88 2.63 16.13 7.44
C ILE A 88 2.08 16.95 8.62
N PHE A 89 1.76 16.29 9.71
CA PHE A 89 1.16 16.95 10.89
C PHE A 89 2.19 17.48 11.89
N GLY A 90 3.49 17.50 11.54
CA GLY A 90 4.54 18.07 12.38
C GLY A 90 4.75 17.32 13.70
N LEU A 91 4.43 16.03 13.75
CA LEU A 91 4.65 15.24 14.97
C LEU A 91 6.15 15.13 15.22
N PRO A 92 6.66 15.40 16.45
CA PRO A 92 8.08 15.24 16.76
C PRO A 92 8.59 13.85 16.38
N ALA A 93 9.78 13.78 15.78
CA ALA A 93 10.33 12.56 15.20
C ALA A 93 10.29 11.32 16.12
N PRO A 94 10.62 11.42 17.44
CA PRO A 94 10.51 10.27 18.34
C PRO A 94 9.08 9.70 18.44
N TRP A 95 8.08 10.58 18.52
CA TRP A 95 6.67 10.17 18.65
C TRP A 95 6.12 9.61 17.34
N GLY A 96 6.49 10.21 16.21
CA GLY A 96 6.16 9.68 14.89
C GLY A 96 6.73 8.26 14.68
N ALA A 97 7.99 8.05 15.09
CA ALA A 97 8.61 6.73 15.05
C ALA A 97 7.93 5.73 16.00
N VAL A 98 7.63 6.13 17.24
CA VAL A 98 6.91 5.26 18.20
C VAL A 98 5.54 4.85 17.66
N LEU A 99 4.78 5.77 17.08
CA LEU A 99 3.48 5.47 16.47
C LEU A 99 3.62 4.47 15.32
N ALA A 100 4.54 4.73 14.39
CA ALA A 100 4.73 3.92 13.19
C ALA A 100 5.23 2.50 13.52
N TRP A 101 6.31 2.40 14.31
CA TRP A 101 6.88 1.12 14.70
C TRP A 101 6.00 0.35 15.69
N GLY A 102 5.32 1.05 16.62
CA GLY A 102 4.37 0.45 17.53
C GLY A 102 3.18 -0.15 16.80
N SER A 103 2.59 0.58 15.85
CA SER A 103 1.54 0.07 14.98
C SER A 103 1.99 -1.14 14.17
N PHE A 104 3.21 -1.08 13.59
CA PHE A 104 3.77 -2.21 12.85
C PHE A 104 4.00 -3.43 13.74
N ALA A 105 4.54 -3.24 14.96
CA ALA A 105 4.78 -4.34 15.89
C ALA A 105 3.49 -5.06 16.30
N VAL A 106 2.42 -4.29 16.61
CA VAL A 106 1.10 -4.87 16.90
C VAL A 106 0.54 -5.61 15.70
N TYR A 107 0.59 -5.00 14.51
CA TYR A 107 0.17 -5.65 13.27
C TYR A 107 0.93 -6.95 13.02
N ALA A 108 2.25 -6.94 13.12
CA ALA A 108 3.10 -8.10 12.89
C ALA A 108 2.82 -9.22 13.90
N ALA A 109 2.62 -8.88 15.18
CA ALA A 109 2.25 -9.85 16.20
C ALA A 109 0.90 -10.51 15.89
N LEU A 110 -0.10 -9.73 15.48
CA LEU A 110 -1.41 -10.28 15.08
C LEU A 110 -1.29 -11.16 13.83
N ALA A 111 -0.54 -10.74 12.81
CA ALA A 111 -0.32 -11.52 11.58
C ALA A 111 0.44 -12.84 11.84
N LEU A 112 1.41 -12.82 12.75
CA LEU A 112 2.21 -13.99 13.09
C LEU A 112 1.42 -15.01 13.91
N PHE A 113 0.68 -14.56 14.92
CA PHE A 113 0.15 -15.43 15.97
C PHE A 113 -1.36 -15.60 15.99
N VAL A 114 -2.14 -14.65 15.39
CA VAL A 114 -3.60 -14.61 15.57
C VAL A 114 -4.37 -14.68 14.25
N ILE A 115 -4.18 -13.71 13.35
CA ILE A 115 -5.04 -13.51 12.17
C ILE A 115 -4.19 -13.34 10.92
N ARG A 116 -4.35 -14.25 9.93
CA ARG A 116 -3.65 -14.18 8.64
C ARG A 116 -4.62 -13.87 7.49
N SER A 117 -5.50 -12.90 7.70
CA SER A 117 -6.47 -12.49 6.70
C SER A 117 -6.16 -11.10 6.14
N PHE A 118 -6.56 -10.87 4.90
CA PHE A 118 -6.44 -9.55 4.26
C PHE A 118 -7.25 -8.47 5.01
N LEU A 119 -8.29 -8.86 5.74
CA LEU A 119 -9.08 -7.95 6.58
C LEU A 119 -8.23 -7.28 7.67
N LEU A 120 -7.25 -8.00 8.26
CA LEU A 120 -6.31 -7.41 9.20
C LEU A 120 -5.51 -6.29 8.53
N SER A 121 -4.96 -6.55 7.33
CA SER A 121 -4.20 -5.55 6.58
C SER A 121 -5.06 -4.33 6.26
N SER A 122 -6.28 -4.53 5.77
CA SER A 122 -7.21 -3.44 5.45
C SER A 122 -7.55 -2.59 6.67
N GLY A 123 -7.80 -3.23 7.81
CA GLY A 123 -8.10 -2.52 9.06
C GLY A 123 -6.94 -1.66 9.56
N PHE A 124 -5.70 -2.19 9.48
CA PHE A 124 -4.51 -1.44 9.87
C PHE A 124 -4.09 -0.38 8.85
N SER A 125 -4.44 -0.54 7.57
CA SER A 125 -4.13 0.46 6.54
C SER A 125 -5.08 1.66 6.58
N LEU A 126 -6.31 1.47 7.01
CA LEU A 126 -7.34 2.51 6.93
C LEU A 126 -7.00 3.77 7.74
N PRO A 127 -6.63 3.71 9.04
CA PRO A 127 -6.32 4.92 9.81
C PRO A 127 -5.18 5.77 9.22
N PRO A 128 -3.98 5.20 8.90
CA PRO A 128 -2.91 6.00 8.33
C PRO A 128 -3.23 6.50 6.92
N THR A 129 -3.99 5.75 6.10
CA THR A 129 -4.45 6.23 4.79
C THR A 129 -5.36 7.45 4.93
N LEU A 130 -6.31 7.44 5.89
CA LEU A 130 -7.17 8.59 6.15
C LEU A 130 -6.37 9.79 6.69
N ALA A 131 -5.37 9.57 7.53
CA ALA A 131 -4.49 10.63 8.01
C ALA A 131 -3.70 11.27 6.86
N VAL A 132 -3.10 10.47 5.96
CA VAL A 132 -2.40 11.01 4.78
C VAL A 132 -3.35 11.69 3.81
N LEU A 133 -4.57 11.16 3.61
CA LEU A 133 -5.62 11.81 2.82
C LEU A 133 -5.95 13.21 3.38
N ALA A 134 -6.20 13.30 4.68
CA ALA A 134 -6.42 14.59 5.35
C ALA A 134 -5.22 15.52 5.16
N GLY A 135 -4.01 14.98 5.25
CA GLY A 135 -2.77 15.71 5.00
C GLY A 135 -2.70 16.30 3.58
N PHE A 136 -3.02 15.53 2.56
CA PHE A 136 -3.09 16.02 1.18
C PHE A 136 -4.14 17.12 1.00
N VAL A 137 -5.30 16.99 1.67
CA VAL A 137 -6.37 18.01 1.61
C VAL A 137 -5.91 19.30 2.26
N VAL A 138 -5.36 19.28 3.48
CA VAL A 138 -4.97 20.49 4.20
C VAL A 138 -3.77 21.20 3.58
N THR A 139 -2.92 20.49 2.84
CA THR A 139 -1.79 21.04 2.09
C THR A 139 -2.16 21.49 0.66
N GLY A 140 -3.43 21.28 0.24
CA GLY A 140 -3.88 21.63 -1.11
C GLY A 140 -3.34 20.70 -2.23
N SER A 141 -2.76 19.57 -1.89
CA SER A 141 -2.29 18.59 -2.88
C SER A 141 -3.44 17.71 -3.40
N TRP A 142 -4.30 18.28 -4.21
CA TRP A 142 -5.57 17.67 -4.64
C TRP A 142 -5.40 16.38 -5.45
N LEU A 143 -4.32 16.26 -6.23
CA LEU A 143 -4.05 15.00 -6.96
C LEU A 143 -3.75 13.85 -5.98
N GLY A 144 -2.96 14.12 -4.94
CA GLY A 144 -2.70 13.12 -3.90
C GLY A 144 -3.97 12.74 -3.14
N ALA A 145 -4.80 13.73 -2.79
CA ALA A 145 -6.08 13.48 -2.14
C ALA A 145 -7.01 12.63 -3.03
N LEU A 146 -7.14 12.97 -4.31
CA LEU A 146 -7.92 12.20 -5.28
C LEU A 146 -7.39 10.76 -5.40
N GLY A 147 -6.06 10.59 -5.47
CA GLY A 147 -5.44 9.28 -5.53
C GLY A 147 -5.82 8.39 -4.34
N LEU A 148 -5.74 8.92 -3.11
CA LEU A 148 -6.15 8.16 -1.93
C LEU A 148 -7.67 7.92 -1.86
N ALA A 149 -8.50 8.85 -2.33
CA ALA A 149 -9.94 8.63 -2.45
C ALA A 149 -10.25 7.50 -3.44
N VAL A 150 -9.56 7.45 -4.60
CA VAL A 150 -9.66 6.35 -5.58
C VAL A 150 -9.19 5.04 -4.96
N ALA A 151 -8.09 5.03 -4.19
CA ALA A 151 -7.62 3.83 -3.49
C ALA A 151 -8.67 3.29 -2.50
N LEU A 152 -9.31 4.15 -1.72
CA LEU A 152 -10.37 3.78 -0.78
C LEU A 152 -11.62 3.26 -1.51
N ALA A 153 -12.02 3.90 -2.63
CA ALA A 153 -13.10 3.39 -3.47
C ALA A 153 -12.78 2.01 -4.05
N GLY A 154 -11.54 1.81 -4.51
CA GLY A 154 -11.03 0.50 -4.96
C GLY A 154 -11.08 -0.56 -3.87
N ALA A 155 -10.70 -0.21 -2.64
CA ALA A 155 -10.81 -1.13 -1.50
C ALA A 155 -12.28 -1.52 -1.23
N GLY A 156 -13.21 -0.57 -1.35
CA GLY A 156 -14.65 -0.85 -1.28
C GLY A 156 -15.14 -1.76 -2.40
N GLN A 157 -14.71 -1.51 -3.64
CA GLN A 157 -15.00 -2.37 -4.81
C GLN A 157 -14.50 -3.80 -4.59
N GLN A 158 -13.26 -3.94 -4.07
CA GLN A 158 -12.66 -5.23 -3.76
C GLN A 158 -13.44 -5.98 -2.66
N ALA A 159 -13.81 -5.28 -1.58
CA ALA A 159 -14.57 -5.86 -0.48
C ALA A 159 -15.98 -6.31 -0.93
N ALA A 160 -16.61 -5.55 -1.81
CA ALA A 160 -17.89 -5.89 -2.42
C ALA A 160 -17.78 -6.94 -3.56
N LYS A 161 -16.56 -7.36 -3.92
CA LYS A 161 -16.26 -8.33 -4.98
C LYS A 161 -16.87 -7.96 -6.34
N ILE A 162 -16.88 -6.67 -6.69
CA ILE A 162 -17.45 -6.17 -7.94
C ILE A 162 -16.43 -6.35 -9.07
N PRO A 163 -16.68 -7.20 -10.08
CA PRO A 163 -15.84 -7.33 -11.27
C PRO A 163 -16.16 -6.22 -12.28
N GLY A 164 -15.29 -6.02 -13.27
CA GLY A 164 -15.53 -5.07 -14.36
C GLY A 164 -14.44 -5.09 -15.43
N LEU A 165 -14.70 -4.48 -16.57
CA LEU A 165 -13.76 -4.41 -17.70
C LEU A 165 -13.26 -5.78 -18.20
N GLY A 166 -14.05 -6.83 -18.03
CA GLY A 166 -13.63 -8.20 -18.35
C GLY A 166 -12.63 -8.80 -17.37
N LEU A 167 -12.37 -8.15 -16.23
CA LEU A 167 -11.44 -8.55 -15.18
C LEU A 167 -12.20 -9.10 -13.97
N THR A 168 -11.57 -10.02 -13.24
CA THR A 168 -12.03 -10.40 -11.90
C THR A 168 -11.97 -9.18 -10.95
N HIS A 169 -12.69 -9.23 -9.83
CA HIS A 169 -12.69 -8.15 -8.84
C HIS A 169 -11.28 -7.88 -8.28
N ASN A 170 -10.43 -8.90 -8.13
CA ASN A 170 -9.04 -8.75 -7.70
C ASN A 170 -8.20 -8.02 -8.74
N ALA A 171 -8.26 -8.44 -10.01
CA ALA A 171 -7.52 -7.83 -11.10
C ALA A 171 -7.96 -6.36 -11.32
N LEU A 172 -9.27 -6.09 -11.28
CA LEU A 172 -9.81 -4.73 -11.36
C LEU A 172 -9.27 -3.85 -10.21
N TYR A 173 -9.22 -4.39 -8.99
CA TYR A 173 -8.66 -3.69 -7.84
C TYR A 173 -7.20 -3.24 -8.07
N HIS A 174 -6.35 -4.10 -8.64
CA HIS A 174 -4.97 -3.74 -8.96
C HIS A 174 -4.87 -2.63 -10.02
N VAL A 175 -5.76 -2.64 -11.01
CA VAL A 175 -5.84 -1.55 -11.99
C VAL A 175 -6.26 -0.24 -11.33
N VAL A 176 -7.27 -0.26 -10.46
CA VAL A 176 -7.69 0.91 -9.69
C VAL A 176 -6.57 1.41 -8.78
N GLN A 177 -5.83 0.50 -8.12
CA GLN A 177 -4.66 0.87 -7.32
C GLN A 177 -3.56 1.52 -8.17
N ALA A 178 -3.29 1.02 -9.39
CA ALA A 178 -2.29 1.61 -10.27
C ALA A 178 -2.64 3.08 -10.61
N VAL A 179 -3.90 3.35 -10.90
CA VAL A 179 -4.41 4.73 -11.13
C VAL A 179 -4.27 5.56 -9.85
N ALA A 180 -4.70 5.03 -8.72
CA ALA A 180 -4.60 5.69 -7.42
C ALA A 180 -3.15 6.06 -7.07
N PHE A 181 -2.22 5.12 -7.24
CA PHE A 181 -0.80 5.31 -6.95
C PHE A 181 -0.14 6.32 -7.87
N LEU A 182 -0.52 6.35 -9.15
CA LEU A 182 -0.08 7.39 -10.08
C LEU A 182 -0.55 8.78 -9.64
N LEU A 183 -1.81 8.92 -9.25
CA LEU A 183 -2.34 10.20 -8.77
C LEU A 183 -1.67 10.66 -7.48
N VAL A 184 -1.43 9.73 -6.52
CA VAL A 184 -0.66 10.04 -5.31
C VAL A 184 0.75 10.49 -5.67
N PHE A 185 1.46 9.74 -6.55
CA PHE A 185 2.80 10.09 -7.01
C PHE A 185 2.86 11.51 -7.60
N LEU A 186 1.92 11.85 -8.46
CA LEU A 186 1.81 13.19 -9.05
C LEU A 186 1.46 14.29 -8.03
N GLY A 187 0.86 13.92 -6.90
CA GLY A 187 0.56 14.84 -5.80
C GLY A 187 1.74 15.12 -4.85
N ILE A 188 2.78 14.26 -4.84
CA ILE A 188 3.90 14.38 -3.90
C ILE A 188 4.64 15.73 -4.01
N PRO A 189 4.96 16.26 -5.20
CA PRO A 189 5.67 17.54 -5.30
C PRO A 189 4.92 18.71 -4.64
N ALA A 190 3.60 18.76 -4.79
CA ALA A 190 2.79 19.81 -4.16
C ALA A 190 2.74 19.64 -2.63
N LEU A 191 2.71 18.40 -2.13
CA LEU A 191 2.81 18.11 -0.70
C LEU A 191 4.17 18.53 -0.14
N SER A 192 5.25 18.12 -0.82
CA SER A 192 6.62 18.43 -0.38
C SER A 192 6.91 19.92 -0.34
N ALA A 193 6.36 20.68 -1.29
CA ALA A 193 6.48 22.13 -1.33
C ALA A 193 5.72 22.86 -0.21
N ALA A 194 4.75 22.19 0.42
CA ALA A 194 3.93 22.74 1.51
C ALA A 194 4.49 22.42 2.91
N LEU A 195 5.51 21.56 3.03
CA LEU A 195 6.10 21.09 4.29
C LEU A 195 7.51 21.62 4.52
#